data_b14b7fe558b8071a39bce35c52a19587
#
_entry.id   b14b7fe558b8071a39bce35c52a19587
#
_cell.length_a   1.000
_cell.length_b   1.000
_cell.length_c   1.000
_cell.angle_alpha   90.00
_cell.angle_beta   90.00
_cell.angle_gamma   90.00
#
_symmetry.space_group_name_H-M   'P 1'
#
loop_
_entity.id
_entity.type
_entity.pdbx_description
1 polymer ?
#
loop_
_entity_poly.entity_id
_entity_poly.type
_entity_poly.pdbx_seq_one_letter_code
_entity_poly.pdbx_strand_id
1 'polypeptide(L)'
;KGMANREYIYREDRIRTPLRRTGRRGEGRFDPISWDEAYAEIAKGLNRCKETCGAESVAFYSGYSKWYRQLLRRLAYAFGSPNYGCESSACYTAAFMAWKVAAGEQGNPDMGHSDLFLGWAFNPFYSSYMGAHSAMKLKEKGLKFLIVDTRRTPATEKLADLFLQPKTGTDGALAHAIANVLIENDWIDRPYIDRYVYGFEEYAAYVKQFNEGNIQSITGVPYSRVVAAARLIHENPRMSCNESSAPLCHHRNGLQNYRSDRK
;
A
#
# COMPACT_ATOMS: atom_id res chain seq x y z
N LYS A 1 6.69 -4.20 -20.76
CA LYS A 1 5.68 -3.10 -20.65
C LYS A 1 6.03 -1.94 -21.58
N GLY A 2 7.27 -1.39 -21.56
CA GLY A 2 7.64 -0.25 -22.39
C GLY A 2 7.37 -0.46 -23.87
N MET A 3 7.81 -1.59 -24.42
CA MET A 3 7.59 -1.92 -25.84
C MET A 3 6.11 -2.09 -26.20
N ALA A 4 5.32 -2.69 -25.33
CA ALA A 4 3.88 -2.87 -25.52
C ALA A 4 3.07 -1.55 -25.43
N ASN A 5 3.65 -0.47 -24.90
CA ASN A 5 2.98 0.83 -24.87
C ASN A 5 2.67 1.40 -26.25
N ARG A 6 3.44 1.00 -27.27
CA ARG A 6 3.18 1.43 -28.64
C ARG A 6 1.79 1.01 -29.10
N GLU A 7 1.41 -0.24 -28.87
CA GLU A 7 0.07 -0.75 -29.24
C GLU A 7 -1.03 0.00 -28.49
N TYR A 8 -0.83 0.30 -27.21
CA TYR A 8 -1.78 1.06 -26.41
C TYR A 8 -1.92 2.53 -26.86
N ILE A 9 -0.81 3.20 -27.19
CA ILE A 9 -0.82 4.62 -27.59
C ILE A 9 -1.48 4.82 -28.96
N TYR A 10 -1.27 3.89 -29.89
CA TYR A 10 -1.73 4.00 -31.28
C TYR A 10 -2.98 3.19 -31.58
N ARG A 11 -3.75 2.78 -30.58
CA ARG A 11 -5.03 2.11 -30.78
C ARG A 11 -6.02 3.01 -31.53
N GLU A 12 -6.80 2.40 -32.41
CA GLU A 12 -7.83 3.10 -33.20
C GLU A 12 -8.95 3.67 -32.33
N ASP A 13 -9.31 2.95 -31.26
CA ASP A 13 -10.36 3.33 -30.31
C ASP A 13 -9.91 4.37 -29.25
N ARG A 14 -8.69 4.92 -29.41
CA ARG A 14 -8.18 5.94 -28.51
C ARG A 14 -8.94 7.24 -28.68
N ILE A 15 -9.46 7.79 -27.58
CA ILE A 15 -10.09 9.13 -27.54
C ILE A 15 -9.03 10.19 -27.84
N ARG A 16 -9.23 10.98 -28.89
CA ARG A 16 -8.31 12.01 -29.36
C ARG A 16 -8.82 13.45 -29.20
N THR A 17 -10.12 13.60 -28.98
CA THR A 17 -10.79 14.88 -28.79
C THR A 17 -11.71 14.81 -27.60
N PRO A 18 -12.11 15.94 -27.00
CA PRO A 18 -13.18 15.94 -26.02
C PRO A 18 -14.48 15.36 -26.61
N LEU A 19 -15.25 14.72 -25.75
CA LEU A 19 -16.50 14.09 -26.13
C LEU A 19 -17.65 14.67 -25.30
N ARG A 20 -18.74 15.07 -25.99
CA ARG A 20 -19.99 15.48 -25.33
C ARG A 20 -20.97 14.32 -25.35
N ARG A 21 -21.54 13.97 -24.22
CA ARG A 21 -22.58 12.97 -24.17
C ARG A 21 -23.88 13.48 -24.79
N THR A 22 -24.40 12.74 -25.76
CA THR A 22 -25.65 13.06 -26.51
C THR A 22 -26.80 12.13 -26.14
N GLY A 23 -26.52 11.01 -25.47
CA GLY A 23 -27.54 10.05 -25.01
C GLY A 23 -27.80 10.14 -23.50
N ARG A 24 -28.76 9.33 -23.02
CA ARG A 24 -29.00 9.12 -21.59
C ARG A 24 -27.77 8.48 -20.94
N ARG A 25 -27.62 8.62 -19.60
CA ARG A 25 -26.59 7.92 -18.86
C ARG A 25 -26.72 6.41 -19.06
N GLY A 26 -25.62 5.76 -19.41
CA GLY A 26 -25.55 4.32 -19.68
C GLY A 26 -25.73 3.93 -21.16
N GLU A 27 -26.21 4.82 -22.03
CA GLU A 27 -26.35 4.52 -23.46
C GLU A 27 -25.01 4.54 -24.23
N GLY A 28 -23.95 5.15 -23.69
CA GLY A 28 -22.64 5.19 -24.32
C GLY A 28 -22.56 6.04 -25.60
N ARG A 29 -23.50 6.96 -25.82
CA ARG A 29 -23.52 7.83 -27.02
C ARG A 29 -22.83 9.16 -26.72
N PHE A 30 -21.78 9.48 -27.52
CA PHE A 30 -20.98 10.67 -27.40
C PHE A 30 -20.62 11.22 -28.77
N ASP A 31 -20.61 12.55 -28.91
CA ASP A 31 -20.13 13.25 -30.09
C ASP A 31 -18.83 13.98 -29.82
N PRO A 32 -17.86 13.97 -30.76
CA PRO A 32 -16.67 14.77 -30.67
C PRO A 32 -16.99 16.26 -30.65
N ILE A 33 -16.30 17.02 -29.78
CA ILE A 33 -16.39 18.48 -29.74
C ILE A 33 -14.99 19.09 -29.72
N SER A 34 -14.90 20.38 -29.98
CA SER A 34 -13.64 21.11 -29.85
C SER A 34 -13.24 21.31 -28.39
N TRP A 35 -11.94 21.61 -28.15
CA TRP A 35 -11.47 21.96 -26.82
C TRP A 35 -12.11 23.25 -26.30
N ASP A 36 -12.34 24.24 -27.18
CA ASP A 36 -12.97 25.50 -26.77
C ASP A 36 -14.42 25.29 -26.32
N GLU A 37 -15.18 24.46 -27.02
CA GLU A 37 -16.52 24.04 -26.59
C GLU A 37 -16.48 23.30 -25.24
N ALA A 38 -15.52 22.39 -25.05
CA ALA A 38 -15.38 21.66 -23.81
C ALA A 38 -15.07 22.59 -22.64
N TYR A 39 -14.13 23.52 -22.81
CA TYR A 39 -13.79 24.52 -21.78
C TYR A 39 -14.98 25.44 -21.46
N ALA A 40 -15.70 25.89 -22.47
CA ALA A 40 -16.86 26.74 -22.26
C ALA A 40 -17.97 26.02 -21.46
N GLU A 41 -18.24 24.75 -21.75
CA GLU A 41 -19.23 23.96 -21.03
C GLU A 41 -18.81 23.65 -19.59
N ILE A 42 -17.54 23.30 -19.37
CA ILE A 42 -16.99 23.08 -18.02
C ILE A 42 -17.09 24.36 -17.21
N ALA A 43 -16.64 25.50 -17.75
CA ALA A 43 -16.70 26.78 -17.06
C ALA A 43 -18.14 27.19 -16.71
N LYS A 44 -19.07 27.05 -17.67
CA LYS A 44 -20.49 27.31 -17.45
C LYS A 44 -21.06 26.44 -16.34
N GLY A 45 -20.71 25.13 -16.31
CA GLY A 45 -21.17 24.20 -15.29
C GLY A 45 -20.62 24.55 -13.90
N LEU A 46 -19.33 24.83 -13.80
CA LEU A 46 -18.67 25.20 -12.55
C LEU A 46 -19.19 26.54 -11.99
N ASN A 47 -19.32 27.57 -12.84
CA ASN A 47 -19.85 28.86 -12.45
C ASN A 47 -21.29 28.76 -11.94
N ARG A 48 -22.14 28.01 -12.64
CA ARG A 48 -23.52 27.75 -12.20
C ARG A 48 -23.54 27.10 -10.80
N CYS A 49 -22.71 26.08 -10.54
CA CYS A 49 -22.65 25.46 -9.22
C CYS A 49 -22.20 26.46 -8.15
N LYS A 50 -21.20 27.29 -8.47
CA LYS A 50 -20.71 28.33 -7.55
C LYS A 50 -21.77 29.38 -7.24
N GLU A 51 -22.52 29.83 -8.24
CA GLU A 51 -23.57 30.85 -8.09
C GLU A 51 -24.80 30.34 -7.32
N THR A 52 -25.16 29.05 -7.51
CA THR A 52 -26.38 28.48 -6.90
C THR A 52 -26.15 27.85 -5.55
N CYS A 53 -24.97 27.28 -5.29
CA CYS A 53 -24.71 26.44 -4.12
C CYS A 53 -23.41 26.79 -3.38
N GLY A 54 -22.67 27.81 -3.84
CA GLY A 54 -21.34 28.16 -3.30
C GLY A 54 -20.20 27.33 -3.92
N ALA A 55 -18.98 27.85 -3.81
CA ALA A 55 -17.79 27.19 -4.35
C ALA A 55 -17.50 25.86 -3.66
N GLU A 56 -17.84 25.73 -2.40
CA GLU A 56 -17.70 24.53 -1.57
C GLU A 56 -18.58 23.36 -2.02
N SER A 57 -19.58 23.60 -2.85
CA SER A 57 -20.41 22.53 -3.44
C SER A 57 -19.66 21.71 -4.51
N VAL A 58 -18.51 22.19 -4.98
CA VAL A 58 -17.69 21.54 -6.00
C VAL A 58 -16.48 20.86 -5.39
N ALA A 59 -16.32 19.56 -5.63
CA ALA A 59 -15.13 18.80 -5.23
C ALA A 59 -14.23 18.56 -6.45
N PHE A 60 -12.95 18.84 -6.29
CA PHE A 60 -11.90 18.54 -7.26
C PHE A 60 -11.13 17.31 -6.81
N TYR A 61 -11.12 16.25 -7.62
CA TYR A 61 -10.48 14.99 -7.26
C TYR A 61 -9.58 14.48 -8.37
N SER A 62 -8.36 14.06 -8.02
CA SER A 62 -7.44 13.42 -8.95
C SER A 62 -7.16 11.97 -8.57
N GLY A 63 -7.09 11.11 -9.56
CA GLY A 63 -6.61 9.74 -9.40
C GLY A 63 -5.10 9.69 -9.19
N TYR A 64 -4.49 8.54 -9.51
CA TYR A 64 -3.08 8.26 -9.22
C TYR A 64 -2.08 9.15 -9.99
N SER A 65 -2.42 9.67 -11.15
CA SER A 65 -1.51 10.51 -11.95
C SER A 65 -1.05 11.74 -11.17
N LYS A 66 0.26 11.86 -10.92
CA LYS A 66 0.82 12.84 -9.96
C LYS A 66 1.23 14.16 -10.61
N TRP A 67 1.58 14.15 -11.88
CA TRP A 67 2.17 15.32 -12.56
C TRP A 67 1.21 16.50 -12.76
N TYR A 68 -0.08 16.28 -12.91
CA TYR A 68 -1.07 17.37 -13.02
C TYR A 68 -1.78 17.74 -11.72
N ARG A 69 -1.52 17.04 -10.62
CA ARG A 69 -2.19 17.30 -9.31
C ARG A 69 -2.02 18.73 -8.83
N GLN A 70 -0.84 19.29 -9.03
CA GLN A 70 -0.55 20.66 -8.61
C GLN A 70 -1.43 21.66 -9.36
N LEU A 71 -1.66 21.44 -10.66
CA LEU A 71 -2.55 22.26 -11.48
C LEU A 71 -3.99 22.15 -11.02
N LEU A 72 -4.48 20.92 -10.77
CA LEU A 72 -5.84 20.70 -10.28
C LEU A 72 -6.05 21.32 -8.88
N ARG A 73 -5.06 21.20 -7.99
CA ARG A 73 -5.11 21.84 -6.67
C ARG A 73 -5.18 23.36 -6.79
N ARG A 74 -4.35 23.93 -7.65
CA ARG A 74 -4.34 25.36 -7.94
C ARG A 74 -5.69 25.82 -8.50
N LEU A 75 -6.28 25.04 -9.40
CA LEU A 75 -7.62 25.32 -9.94
C LEU A 75 -8.68 25.30 -8.80
N ALA A 76 -8.68 24.31 -7.95
CA ALA A 76 -9.61 24.22 -6.82
C ALA A 76 -9.52 25.45 -5.91
N TYR A 77 -8.32 25.87 -5.56
CA TYR A 77 -8.10 27.06 -4.71
C TYR A 77 -8.49 28.37 -5.42
N ALA A 78 -8.13 28.52 -6.69
CA ALA A 78 -8.53 29.69 -7.49
C ALA A 78 -10.05 29.77 -7.69
N PHE A 79 -10.72 28.62 -7.79
CA PHE A 79 -12.18 28.54 -7.84
C PHE A 79 -12.83 28.93 -6.50
N GLY A 80 -12.12 28.73 -5.39
CA GLY A 80 -12.58 28.99 -4.02
C GLY A 80 -13.14 27.76 -3.32
N SER A 81 -12.89 26.55 -3.85
CA SER A 81 -13.33 25.31 -3.21
C SER A 81 -12.28 24.78 -2.23
N PRO A 82 -12.66 24.48 -0.96
CA PRO A 82 -11.79 23.78 -0.02
C PRO A 82 -11.72 22.27 -0.32
N ASN A 83 -12.59 21.75 -1.19
CA ASN A 83 -12.80 20.33 -1.43
C ASN A 83 -11.87 19.81 -2.53
N TYR A 84 -10.59 19.64 -2.18
CA TYR A 84 -9.63 18.97 -3.04
C TYR A 84 -9.23 17.62 -2.42
N GLY A 85 -9.26 16.56 -3.23
CA GLY A 85 -8.84 15.23 -2.82
C GLY A 85 -8.02 14.51 -3.89
N CYS A 86 -7.33 13.46 -3.47
CA CYS A 86 -6.66 12.54 -4.38
C CYS A 86 -6.71 11.13 -3.81
N GLU A 87 -6.35 10.14 -4.62
CA GLU A 87 -6.34 8.73 -4.20
C GLU A 87 -5.48 8.48 -2.97
N SER A 88 -4.42 9.27 -2.76
CA SER A 88 -3.50 9.07 -1.62
C SER A 88 -4.19 9.23 -0.27
N SER A 89 -5.28 10.02 -0.18
CA SER A 89 -6.06 10.17 1.05
C SER A 89 -6.71 8.86 1.53
N ALA A 90 -7.01 7.94 0.61
CA ALA A 90 -7.55 6.61 0.91
C ALA A 90 -6.58 5.47 0.52
N CYS A 91 -5.33 5.78 0.19
CA CYS A 91 -4.33 4.81 -0.23
C CYS A 91 -3.08 4.88 0.66
N TYR A 92 -2.18 5.79 0.35
CA TYR A 92 -0.83 5.81 0.94
C TYR A 92 -0.75 6.58 2.27
N THR A 93 -1.69 7.46 2.56
CA THR A 93 -1.61 8.34 3.74
C THR A 93 -1.53 7.55 5.05
N ALA A 94 -2.29 6.46 5.19
CA ALA A 94 -2.25 5.63 6.39
C ALA A 94 -0.85 4.99 6.58
N ALA A 95 -0.24 4.49 5.51
CA ALA A 95 1.11 3.93 5.53
C ALA A 95 2.15 5.00 5.91
N PHE A 96 2.07 6.18 5.27
CA PHE A 96 2.97 7.30 5.58
C PHE A 96 2.84 7.77 7.03
N MET A 97 1.62 7.87 7.54
CA MET A 97 1.37 8.23 8.95
C MET A 97 1.92 7.18 9.91
N ALA A 98 1.80 5.89 9.57
CA ALA A 98 2.36 4.81 10.38
C ALA A 98 3.89 4.92 10.47
N TRP A 99 4.58 5.20 9.35
CA TRP A 99 6.02 5.46 9.34
C TRP A 99 6.41 6.67 10.20
N LYS A 100 5.71 7.79 10.01
CA LYS A 100 5.96 9.02 10.79
C LYS A 100 5.85 8.78 12.29
N VAL A 101 4.82 8.07 12.73
CA VAL A 101 4.57 7.82 14.15
C VAL A 101 5.53 6.77 14.73
N ALA A 102 5.88 5.73 13.95
CA ALA A 102 6.72 4.65 14.46
C ALA A 102 8.22 4.94 14.36
N ALA A 103 8.67 5.61 13.28
CA ALA A 103 10.11 5.76 12.98
C ALA A 103 10.52 7.19 12.56
N GLY A 104 9.60 8.16 12.61
CA GLY A 104 9.89 9.55 12.24
C GLY A 104 9.87 9.81 10.74
N GLU A 105 10.36 8.89 9.91
CA GLU A 105 10.40 9.00 8.45
C GLU A 105 10.29 7.61 7.79
N GLN A 106 9.93 7.58 6.53
CA GLN A 106 9.86 6.35 5.77
C GLN A 106 11.25 5.90 5.31
N GLY A 107 11.62 4.66 5.63
CA GLY A 107 12.79 3.99 5.09
C GLY A 107 12.53 3.30 3.74
N ASN A 108 13.59 3.00 3.02
CA ASN A 108 13.58 2.13 1.84
C ASN A 108 14.25 0.78 2.18
N PRO A 109 13.72 -0.36 1.73
CA PRO A 109 14.34 -1.65 1.98
C PRO A 109 15.66 -1.79 1.23
N ASP A 110 16.69 -2.26 1.92
CA ASP A 110 17.98 -2.61 1.33
C ASP A 110 18.12 -4.13 1.21
N MET A 111 17.52 -4.70 0.18
CA MET A 111 17.58 -6.13 -0.09
C MET A 111 19.01 -6.63 -0.39
N GLY A 112 19.89 -5.74 -0.89
CA GLY A 112 21.24 -6.11 -1.33
C GLY A 112 22.17 -6.46 -0.17
N HIS A 113 21.91 -5.92 1.01
CA HIS A 113 22.71 -6.11 2.24
C HIS A 113 21.95 -6.87 3.34
N SER A 114 20.84 -7.50 3.01
CA SER A 114 20.02 -8.27 3.94
C SER A 114 20.24 -9.77 3.79
N ASP A 115 20.02 -10.52 4.88
CA ASP A 115 19.99 -11.99 4.88
C ASP A 115 18.56 -12.51 4.71
N LEU A 116 17.58 -11.71 5.14
CA LEU A 116 16.16 -11.99 5.03
C LEU A 116 15.40 -10.77 4.46
N PHE A 117 14.48 -11.03 3.57
CA PHE A 117 13.52 -10.04 3.10
C PHE A 117 12.10 -10.45 3.52
N LEU A 118 11.46 -9.61 4.33
CA LEU A 118 10.05 -9.72 4.67
C LEU A 118 9.23 -8.97 3.62
N GLY A 119 8.51 -9.70 2.79
CA GLY A 119 7.58 -9.15 1.82
C GLY A 119 6.14 -9.28 2.29
N TRP A 120 5.55 -8.21 2.82
CA TRP A 120 4.15 -8.19 3.24
C TRP A 120 3.27 -7.67 2.13
N ALA A 121 2.47 -8.55 1.52
CA ALA A 121 1.72 -8.30 0.29
C ALA A 121 2.61 -7.82 -0.87
N PHE A 122 3.83 -8.33 -0.92
CA PHE A 122 4.85 -7.98 -1.89
C PHE A 122 4.72 -8.84 -3.14
N ASN A 123 4.35 -8.22 -4.27
CA ASN A 123 4.24 -8.94 -5.54
C ASN A 123 4.88 -8.16 -6.71
N PRO A 124 6.21 -8.15 -6.81
CA PRO A 124 6.93 -7.41 -7.84
C PRO A 124 6.68 -7.95 -9.25
N PHE A 125 6.29 -9.21 -9.42
CA PHE A 125 5.96 -9.80 -10.72
C PHE A 125 4.78 -9.09 -11.41
N TYR A 126 3.88 -8.49 -10.65
CA TYR A 126 2.78 -7.69 -11.19
C TYR A 126 3.07 -6.19 -11.20
N SER A 127 3.78 -5.68 -10.20
CA SER A 127 3.97 -4.24 -10.01
C SER A 127 5.30 -3.70 -10.54
N SER A 128 6.39 -4.48 -10.54
CA SER A 128 7.73 -4.01 -10.87
C SER A 128 8.62 -5.10 -11.46
N TYR A 129 8.72 -5.17 -12.77
CA TYR A 129 9.57 -6.18 -13.44
C TYR A 129 11.03 -6.13 -13.03
N MET A 130 11.58 -4.91 -12.89
CA MET A 130 12.97 -4.76 -12.43
C MET A 130 13.12 -5.25 -11.00
N GLY A 131 12.13 -4.95 -10.13
CA GLY A 131 12.09 -5.47 -8.77
C GLY A 131 11.99 -6.98 -8.71
N ALA A 132 11.16 -7.60 -9.57
CA ALA A 132 11.06 -9.06 -9.67
C ALA A 132 12.38 -9.70 -10.11
N HIS A 133 13.02 -9.14 -11.15
CA HIS A 133 14.31 -9.62 -11.63
C HIS A 133 15.40 -9.50 -10.55
N SER A 134 15.46 -8.37 -9.85
CA SER A 134 16.41 -8.16 -8.75
C SER A 134 16.17 -9.14 -7.60
N ALA A 135 14.92 -9.33 -7.19
CA ALA A 135 14.55 -10.28 -6.15
C ALA A 135 14.96 -11.72 -6.49
N MET A 136 14.71 -12.16 -7.74
CA MET A 136 15.13 -13.48 -8.21
C MET A 136 16.65 -13.65 -8.16
N LYS A 137 17.41 -12.67 -8.64
CA LYS A 137 18.88 -12.70 -8.57
C LYS A 137 19.42 -12.73 -7.14
N LEU A 138 18.77 -11.98 -6.22
CA LEU A 138 19.18 -11.99 -4.82
C LEU A 138 18.85 -13.31 -4.13
N LYS A 139 17.71 -13.94 -4.49
CA LYS A 139 17.39 -15.30 -4.03
C LYS A 139 18.44 -16.32 -4.49
N GLU A 140 18.87 -16.27 -5.75
CA GLU A 140 19.95 -17.11 -6.26
C GLU A 140 21.27 -16.91 -5.50
N LYS A 141 21.49 -15.73 -4.94
CA LYS A 141 22.65 -15.39 -4.07
C LYS A 141 22.45 -15.75 -2.60
N GLY A 142 21.32 -16.34 -2.22
CA GLY A 142 21.07 -16.84 -0.88
C GLY A 142 20.19 -15.93 0.00
N LEU A 143 19.68 -14.79 -0.50
CA LEU A 143 18.69 -13.99 0.23
C LEU A 143 17.44 -14.84 0.49
N LYS A 144 17.05 -14.97 1.75
CA LYS A 144 15.82 -15.66 2.15
C LYS A 144 14.61 -14.72 2.08
N PHE A 145 13.44 -15.31 1.82
CA PHE A 145 12.19 -14.57 1.70
C PHE A 145 11.11 -15.13 2.61
N LEU A 146 10.66 -14.33 3.56
CA LEU A 146 9.41 -14.51 4.29
C LEU A 146 8.31 -13.69 3.58
N ILE A 147 7.35 -14.37 2.96
CA ILE A 147 6.27 -13.68 2.24
C ILE A 147 4.96 -13.88 2.99
N VAL A 148 4.27 -12.78 3.24
CA VAL A 148 2.91 -12.76 3.81
C VAL A 148 1.96 -12.19 2.75
N ASP A 149 0.96 -12.95 2.37
CA ASP A 149 -0.08 -12.50 1.41
C ASP A 149 -1.38 -13.28 1.66
N THR A 150 -2.51 -12.66 1.39
CA THR A 150 -3.83 -13.30 1.53
C THR A 150 -4.14 -14.31 0.43
N ARG A 151 -3.32 -14.37 -0.60
CA ARG A 151 -3.45 -15.28 -1.74
C ARG A 151 -2.10 -15.78 -2.25
N ARG A 152 -2.11 -16.88 -2.98
CA ARG A 152 -0.94 -17.34 -3.72
C ARG A 152 -0.69 -16.43 -4.94
N THR A 153 0.55 -16.00 -5.11
CA THR A 153 1.00 -15.10 -6.16
C THR A 153 2.31 -15.62 -6.75
N PRO A 154 2.76 -15.15 -7.91
CA PRO A 154 4.09 -15.53 -8.42
C PRO A 154 5.22 -15.21 -7.42
N ALA A 155 5.07 -14.21 -6.55
CA ALA A 155 6.06 -13.95 -5.51
C ALA A 155 6.07 -15.04 -4.44
N THR A 156 4.90 -15.51 -4.00
CA THR A 156 4.81 -16.61 -3.02
C THR A 156 5.33 -17.93 -3.56
N GLU A 157 5.20 -18.16 -4.85
CA GLU A 157 5.63 -19.42 -5.50
C GLU A 157 7.12 -19.42 -5.86
N LYS A 158 7.65 -18.27 -6.32
CA LYS A 158 9.01 -18.19 -6.84
C LYS A 158 10.04 -17.70 -5.83
N LEU A 159 9.63 -16.87 -4.87
CA LEU A 159 10.55 -16.26 -3.90
C LEU A 159 10.46 -16.89 -2.51
N ALA A 160 9.27 -17.21 -2.00
CA ALA A 160 9.10 -17.55 -0.59
C ALA A 160 9.89 -18.80 -0.16
N ASP A 161 10.70 -18.67 0.87
CA ASP A 161 11.23 -19.78 1.66
C ASP A 161 10.24 -20.16 2.76
N LEU A 162 9.50 -19.14 3.26
CA LEU A 162 8.35 -19.34 4.12
C LEU A 162 7.21 -18.43 3.65
N PHE A 163 6.02 -19.00 3.44
CA PHE A 163 4.81 -18.29 3.06
C PHE A 163 3.75 -18.38 4.16
N LEU A 164 3.24 -17.25 4.62
CA LEU A 164 2.10 -17.16 5.54
C LEU A 164 0.90 -16.58 4.80
N GLN A 165 -0.25 -17.24 4.94
CA GLN A 165 -1.49 -16.82 4.29
C GLN A 165 -2.57 -16.47 5.32
N PRO A 166 -2.61 -15.21 5.80
CA PRO A 166 -3.65 -14.79 6.74
C PRO A 166 -4.99 -14.57 6.03
N LYS A 167 -6.09 -14.61 6.80
CA LYS A 167 -7.38 -14.09 6.36
C LYS A 167 -7.27 -12.59 6.14
N THR A 168 -7.98 -12.08 5.15
CA THR A 168 -8.02 -10.64 4.85
C THR A 168 -8.40 -9.81 6.08
N GLY A 169 -7.61 -8.78 6.37
CA GLY A 169 -7.84 -7.86 7.50
C GLY A 169 -7.30 -8.33 8.84
N THR A 170 -6.55 -9.45 8.89
CA THR A 170 -5.95 -9.98 10.12
C THR A 170 -4.43 -9.85 10.17
N ASP A 171 -3.87 -9.05 9.28
CA ASP A 171 -2.42 -8.83 9.13
C ASP A 171 -1.79 -8.33 10.43
N GLY A 172 -2.39 -7.32 11.09
CA GLY A 172 -1.90 -6.79 12.35
C GLY A 172 -1.89 -7.83 13.48
N ALA A 173 -2.89 -8.70 13.55
CA ALA A 173 -2.90 -9.77 14.52
C ALA A 173 -1.76 -10.78 14.28
N LEU A 174 -1.49 -11.09 13.01
CA LEU A 174 -0.37 -11.96 12.63
C LEU A 174 0.99 -11.32 12.99
N ALA A 175 1.16 -10.04 12.70
CA ALA A 175 2.38 -9.31 13.05
C ALA A 175 2.62 -9.29 14.55
N HIS A 176 1.58 -9.01 15.36
CA HIS A 176 1.66 -9.05 16.80
C HIS A 176 1.96 -10.46 17.34
N ALA A 177 1.43 -11.51 16.73
CA ALA A 177 1.73 -12.88 17.15
C ALA A 177 3.19 -13.25 16.84
N ILE A 178 3.74 -12.84 15.70
CA ILE A 178 5.17 -13.02 15.40
C ILE A 178 6.03 -12.28 16.44
N ALA A 179 5.67 -11.03 16.74
CA ALA A 179 6.36 -10.23 17.77
C ALA A 179 6.26 -10.89 19.16
N ASN A 180 5.09 -11.43 19.54
CA ASN A 180 4.92 -12.14 20.81
C ASN A 180 5.88 -13.34 20.91
N VAL A 181 6.01 -14.15 19.86
CA VAL A 181 6.94 -15.28 19.84
C VAL A 181 8.40 -14.82 19.95
N LEU A 182 8.79 -13.74 19.27
CA LEU A 182 10.13 -13.17 19.38
C LEU A 182 10.44 -12.73 20.82
N ILE A 183 9.50 -12.04 21.46
CA ILE A 183 9.66 -11.53 22.83
C ILE A 183 9.68 -12.69 23.85
N GLU A 184 8.75 -13.65 23.75
CA GLU A 184 8.68 -14.79 24.67
C GLU A 184 9.92 -15.69 24.65
N ASN A 185 10.62 -15.74 23.51
CA ASN A 185 11.86 -16.53 23.37
C ASN A 185 13.13 -15.72 23.57
N ASP A 186 13.04 -14.43 23.93
CA ASP A 186 14.17 -13.51 24.04
C ASP A 186 14.97 -13.38 22.73
N TRP A 187 14.28 -13.47 21.58
CA TRP A 187 14.85 -13.31 20.23
C TRP A 187 14.79 -11.86 19.76
N ILE A 188 15.21 -10.96 20.64
CA ILE A 188 15.15 -9.51 20.46
C ILE A 188 16.51 -8.87 20.74
N ASP A 189 16.79 -7.71 20.15
CA ASP A 189 17.97 -6.89 20.44
C ASP A 189 17.67 -5.96 21.65
N ARG A 190 17.80 -6.49 22.86
CA ARG A 190 17.51 -5.73 24.08
C ARG A 190 18.33 -4.44 24.21
N PRO A 191 19.64 -4.40 23.92
CA PRO A 191 20.42 -3.17 23.93
C PRO A 191 19.89 -2.09 22.97
N TYR A 192 19.43 -2.49 21.78
CA TYR A 192 18.82 -1.57 20.83
C TYR A 192 17.46 -1.05 21.34
N ILE A 193 16.64 -1.94 21.87
CA ILE A 193 15.32 -1.61 22.42
C ILE A 193 15.44 -0.60 23.55
N ASP A 194 16.30 -0.87 24.52
CA ASP A 194 16.50 -0.02 25.71
C ASP A 194 16.99 1.39 25.34
N ARG A 195 17.71 1.51 24.23
CA ARG A 195 18.27 2.78 23.79
C ARG A 195 17.37 3.60 22.86
N TYR A 196 16.57 2.93 22.01
CA TYR A 196 15.91 3.59 20.88
C TYR A 196 14.40 3.37 20.80
N VAL A 197 13.83 2.46 21.57
CA VAL A 197 12.41 2.12 21.49
C VAL A 197 11.66 2.65 22.71
N TYR A 198 10.68 3.50 22.48
CA TYR A 198 9.78 3.99 23.52
C TYR A 198 8.53 3.11 23.61
N GLY A 199 8.09 2.78 24.84
CA GLY A 199 6.86 2.03 25.10
C GLY A 199 6.97 0.52 24.81
N PHE A 200 8.18 -0.04 24.92
CA PHE A 200 8.39 -1.47 24.65
C PHE A 200 7.65 -2.36 25.65
N GLU A 201 7.67 -2.04 26.94
CA GLU A 201 7.05 -2.89 27.97
C GLU A 201 5.53 -2.94 27.83
N GLU A 202 4.91 -1.81 27.48
CA GLU A 202 3.47 -1.75 27.20
C GLU A 202 3.13 -2.55 25.92
N TYR A 203 4.00 -2.47 24.92
CA TYR A 203 3.85 -3.26 23.70
C TYR A 203 4.02 -4.76 23.98
N ALA A 204 5.02 -5.15 24.73
CA ALA A 204 5.26 -6.54 25.13
C ALA A 204 4.09 -7.12 25.92
N ALA A 205 3.49 -6.31 26.80
CA ALA A 205 2.27 -6.72 27.51
C ALA A 205 1.07 -6.86 26.57
N TYR A 206 0.93 -5.93 25.61
CA TYR A 206 -0.17 -5.93 24.64
C TYR A 206 -0.15 -7.15 23.71
N VAL A 207 1.00 -7.55 23.19
CA VAL A 207 1.10 -8.61 22.18
C VAL A 207 0.83 -10.01 22.75
N LYS A 208 0.94 -10.21 24.07
CA LYS A 208 0.64 -11.48 24.76
C LYS A 208 -0.76 -12.02 24.48
N GLN A 209 -1.71 -11.15 24.12
CA GLN A 209 -3.05 -11.58 23.74
C GLN A 209 -3.10 -12.34 22.41
N PHE A 210 -2.07 -12.24 21.56
CA PHE A 210 -1.97 -12.94 20.28
C PHE A 210 -1.05 -14.16 20.42
N ASN A 211 -1.61 -15.27 20.83
CA ASN A 211 -0.87 -16.46 21.26
C ASN A 211 -1.40 -17.75 20.61
N GLU A 212 -0.84 -18.89 21.00
CA GLU A 212 -1.20 -20.20 20.46
C GLU A 212 -2.70 -20.49 20.57
N GLY A 213 -3.34 -20.07 21.65
CA GLY A 213 -4.75 -20.36 21.93
C GLY A 213 -5.73 -19.69 20.97
N ASN A 214 -5.34 -18.61 20.28
CA ASN A 214 -6.29 -17.83 19.50
C ASN A 214 -5.84 -17.45 18.09
N ILE A 215 -4.54 -17.39 17.81
CA ILE A 215 -4.04 -16.79 16.56
C ILE A 215 -4.52 -17.53 15.31
N GLN A 216 -4.60 -18.85 15.36
CA GLN A 216 -5.10 -19.64 14.24
C GLN A 216 -6.58 -19.37 13.96
N SER A 217 -7.39 -19.20 14.98
CA SER A 217 -8.81 -18.87 14.81
C SER A 217 -9.00 -17.47 14.20
N ILE A 218 -8.17 -16.51 14.59
CA ILE A 218 -8.20 -15.13 14.10
C ILE A 218 -7.70 -15.08 12.65
N THR A 219 -6.48 -15.56 12.41
CA THR A 219 -5.77 -15.34 11.15
C THR A 219 -5.90 -16.47 10.13
N GLY A 220 -6.27 -17.67 10.57
CA GLY A 220 -6.21 -18.89 9.76
C GLY A 220 -4.79 -19.48 9.64
N VAL A 221 -3.76 -18.80 10.16
CA VAL A 221 -2.38 -19.28 10.12
C VAL A 221 -2.11 -20.17 11.34
N PRO A 222 -1.67 -21.44 11.16
CA PRO A 222 -1.30 -22.30 12.28
C PRO A 222 -0.18 -21.69 13.13
N TYR A 223 -0.27 -21.82 14.45
CA TYR A 223 0.72 -21.24 15.37
C TYR A 223 2.15 -21.73 15.09
N SER A 224 2.31 -22.99 14.70
CA SER A 224 3.61 -23.55 14.29
C SER A 224 4.26 -22.77 13.13
N ARG A 225 3.45 -22.22 12.24
CA ARG A 225 3.93 -21.38 11.12
C ARG A 225 4.32 -19.96 11.61
N VAL A 226 3.64 -19.43 12.61
CA VAL A 226 4.00 -18.17 13.28
C VAL A 226 5.36 -18.34 13.98
N VAL A 227 5.55 -19.44 14.72
CA VAL A 227 6.84 -19.75 15.37
C VAL A 227 7.96 -19.92 14.32
N ALA A 228 7.67 -20.58 13.19
CA ALA A 228 8.64 -20.73 12.11
C ALA A 228 9.04 -19.37 11.50
N ALA A 229 8.10 -18.43 11.37
CA ALA A 229 8.40 -17.08 10.89
C ALA A 229 9.27 -16.30 11.89
N ALA A 230 8.92 -16.32 13.17
CA ALA A 230 9.72 -15.69 14.22
C ALA A 230 11.14 -16.26 14.28
N ARG A 231 11.29 -17.59 14.19
CA ARG A 231 12.60 -18.24 14.13
C ARG A 231 13.41 -17.82 12.92
N LEU A 232 12.77 -17.75 11.74
CA LEU A 232 13.43 -17.32 10.50
C LEU A 232 13.95 -15.88 10.62
N ILE A 233 13.19 -15.00 11.29
CA ILE A 233 13.63 -13.63 11.60
C ILE A 233 14.80 -13.62 12.56
N HIS A 234 14.74 -14.36 13.66
CA HIS A 234 15.81 -14.46 14.65
C HIS A 234 17.12 -14.97 14.05
N GLU A 235 17.05 -16.02 13.24
CA GLU A 235 18.23 -16.63 12.59
C GLU A 235 18.84 -15.73 11.49
N ASN A 236 18.13 -14.69 11.04
CA ASN A 236 18.57 -13.79 9.96
C ASN A 236 18.35 -12.32 10.37
N PRO A 237 19.14 -11.79 11.34
CA PRO A 237 18.87 -10.50 11.96
C PRO A 237 19.05 -9.30 11.03
N ARG A 238 19.82 -9.44 9.94
CA ARG A 238 19.89 -8.39 8.91
C ARG A 238 18.68 -8.51 7.97
N MET A 239 17.55 -8.07 8.44
CA MET A 239 16.29 -8.12 7.72
C MET A 239 15.93 -6.75 7.11
N SER A 240 15.46 -6.75 5.89
CA SER A 240 14.73 -5.62 5.31
C SER A 240 13.28 -6.00 5.01
N CYS A 241 12.40 -5.01 5.02
CA CYS A 241 10.97 -5.23 4.84
C CYS A 241 10.39 -4.31 3.77
N ASN A 242 9.46 -4.84 3.00
CA ASN A 242 8.61 -4.03 2.10
C ASN A 242 7.16 -4.46 2.25
N GLU A 243 6.32 -3.50 2.63
CA GLU A 243 4.90 -3.70 2.76
C GLU A 243 4.14 -2.97 1.66
N SER A 244 3.14 -3.64 1.11
CA SER A 244 2.21 -2.98 0.18
C SER A 244 1.14 -2.22 0.96
N SER A 245 0.86 -0.99 0.53
CA SER A 245 -0.17 -0.16 1.18
C SER A 245 -1.58 -0.73 1.03
N ALA A 246 -1.91 -1.33 -0.12
CA ALA A 246 -3.29 -1.71 -0.39
C ALA A 246 -3.89 -2.70 0.62
N PRO A 247 -3.31 -3.88 0.88
CA PRO A 247 -3.92 -4.83 1.80
C PRO A 247 -3.82 -4.41 3.27
N LEU A 248 -2.81 -3.62 3.64
CA LEU A 248 -2.55 -3.25 5.03
C LEU A 248 -3.30 -2.00 5.48
N CYS A 249 -3.57 -1.04 4.60
CA CYS A 249 -4.12 0.25 5.01
C CYS A 249 -5.44 0.67 4.35
N HIS A 250 -5.96 -0.09 3.36
CA HIS A 250 -7.22 0.25 2.69
C HIS A 250 -8.46 -0.24 3.45
N HIS A 251 -8.47 -0.10 4.76
CA HIS A 251 -9.59 -0.46 5.62
C HIS A 251 -9.65 0.43 6.87
N ARG A 252 -10.72 0.28 7.68
CA ARG A 252 -11.00 1.14 8.84
C ARG A 252 -9.82 1.28 9.81
N ASN A 253 -9.07 0.22 10.03
CA ASN A 253 -7.95 0.18 10.97
C ASN A 253 -6.58 0.23 10.26
N GLY A 254 -6.53 0.79 9.04
CA GLY A 254 -5.35 0.76 8.19
C GLY A 254 -4.09 1.33 8.82
N LEU A 255 -4.21 2.43 9.57
CA LEU A 255 -3.09 3.03 10.28
C LEU A 255 -2.53 2.07 11.35
N GLN A 256 -3.39 1.52 12.19
CA GLN A 256 -3.00 0.61 13.28
C GLN A 256 -2.42 -0.69 12.71
N ASN A 257 -3.06 -1.24 11.69
CA ASN A 257 -2.60 -2.45 11.03
C ASN A 257 -1.21 -2.27 10.41
N TYR A 258 -0.99 -1.18 9.70
CA TYR A 258 0.30 -0.86 9.10
C TYR A 258 1.40 -0.56 10.15
N ARG A 259 1.03 -0.02 11.32
CA ARG A 259 1.96 0.15 12.45
C ARG A 259 2.36 -1.17 13.10
N SER A 260 1.48 -2.16 13.09
CA SER A 260 1.76 -3.48 13.71
C SER A 260 2.92 -4.19 13.04
N ASP A 261 3.11 -3.98 11.74
CA ASP A 261 4.16 -4.62 10.96
C ASP A 261 5.54 -3.96 11.19
N ARG A 262 5.60 -2.86 11.96
CA ARG A 262 6.79 -2.03 12.16
C ARG A 262 7.26 -1.94 13.61
N LYS A 263 6.62 -2.65 14.48
CA LYS A 263 7.01 -2.78 15.88
C LYS A 263 7.69 -4.11 16.10
#